data_4dde725775a4a9551f44279decc79790
#
_entry.id   4dde725775a4a9551f44279decc79790
#
_cell.length_a   1.000
_cell.length_b   1.000
_cell.length_c   1.000
_cell.angle_alpha   90.00
_cell.angle_beta   90.00
_cell.angle_gamma   90.00
#
_symmetry.space_group_name_H-M   'P 1'
#
loop_
_entity.id
_entity.type
_entity.pdbx_description
1 polymer ?
#
loop_
_entity_poly.entity_id
_entity_poly.type
_entity_poly.pdbx_seq_one_letter_code
_entity_poly.pdbx_strand_id
1 'polypeptide(L)'
;MKKIAIQGVPGSYHDIAAHKFFPGEEIELICCSTFEEVFANIKQDSNVIGMLAIENTIAGSLLHNYELLRESGMTIVGEHKLRIKHSFMCLPDDNWETLTEVNSHPVALAQCREFLKIGRASCRE
;
A
#
# COMPACT_ATOMS: atom_id res chain seq x y z
N MET A 1 6.34 20.66 9.62
CA MET A 1 6.18 19.57 8.63
C MET A 1 6.18 18.24 9.36
N LYS A 2 5.18 17.41 9.11
CA LYS A 2 5.01 16.11 9.76
C LYS A 2 5.73 15.04 8.96
N LYS A 3 6.63 14.28 9.59
CA LYS A 3 7.37 13.20 8.93
C LYS A 3 6.62 11.89 9.06
N ILE A 4 6.30 11.26 7.93
CA ILE A 4 5.56 10.00 7.90
C ILE A 4 6.32 8.96 7.09
N ALA A 5 6.71 7.88 7.75
CA ALA A 5 7.34 6.73 7.11
C ALA A 5 6.26 5.78 6.57
N ILE A 6 6.37 5.42 5.31
CA ILE A 6 5.47 4.51 4.61
C ILE A 6 6.27 3.42 3.88
N GLN A 7 5.65 2.27 3.68
CA GLN A 7 6.15 1.30 2.71
C GLN A 7 5.56 1.64 1.35
N GLY A 8 6.40 1.91 0.37
CA GLY A 8 6.00 2.26 -0.98
C GLY A 8 6.60 3.58 -1.46
N VAL A 9 6.00 4.11 -2.49
CA VAL A 9 6.46 5.32 -3.18
C VAL A 9 5.36 6.39 -3.18
N PRO A 10 5.67 7.64 -3.55
CA PRO A 10 4.65 8.66 -3.72
C PRO A 10 3.56 8.19 -4.69
N GLY A 11 2.30 8.42 -4.34
CA GLY A 11 1.13 7.94 -5.09
C GLY A 11 0.65 6.54 -4.69
N SER A 12 1.37 5.83 -3.84
CA SER A 12 0.93 4.54 -3.31
C SER A 12 -0.28 4.68 -2.37
N TYR A 13 -0.93 3.57 -2.04
CA TYR A 13 -2.06 3.60 -1.10
C TYR A 13 -1.65 4.06 0.29
N HIS A 14 -0.44 3.76 0.74
CA HIS A 14 0.08 4.27 2.02
C HIS A 14 0.24 5.79 2.00
N ASP A 15 0.72 6.36 0.90
CA ASP A 15 0.81 7.81 0.71
C ASP A 15 -0.58 8.46 0.75
N ILE A 16 -1.53 7.92 0.00
CA ILE A 16 -2.91 8.41 0.00
C ILE A 16 -3.51 8.34 1.41
N ALA A 17 -3.28 7.24 2.13
CA ALA A 17 -3.75 7.07 3.50
C ALA A 17 -3.14 8.13 4.44
N ALA A 18 -1.84 8.39 4.32
CA ALA A 18 -1.16 9.40 5.13
C ALA A 18 -1.75 10.80 4.93
N HIS A 19 -1.96 11.20 3.68
CA HIS A 19 -2.56 12.51 3.38
C HIS A 19 -4.03 12.62 3.81
N LYS A 20 -4.79 11.53 3.74
CA LYS A 20 -6.18 11.52 4.21
C LYS A 20 -6.30 11.51 5.74
N PHE A 21 -5.35 10.91 6.43
CA PHE A 21 -5.33 10.90 7.89
C PHE A 21 -4.93 12.26 8.47
N PHE A 22 -4.08 13.02 7.78
CA PHE A 22 -3.62 14.35 8.19
C PHE A 22 -4.06 15.42 7.19
N PRO A 23 -5.37 15.69 7.05
CA PRO A 23 -5.86 16.61 6.05
C PRO A 23 -5.38 18.04 6.31
N GLY A 24 -4.88 18.69 5.28
CA GLY A 24 -4.41 20.08 5.34
C GLY A 24 -3.07 20.30 6.03
N GLU A 25 -2.41 19.23 6.46
CA GLU A 25 -1.06 19.31 7.04
C GLU A 25 0.02 19.10 5.99
N GLU A 26 1.14 19.79 6.14
CA GLU A 26 2.33 19.52 5.33
C GLU A 26 2.99 18.23 5.80
N ILE A 27 3.16 17.31 4.88
CA ILE A 27 3.73 15.98 5.13
C ILE A 27 5.03 15.81 4.35
N GLU A 28 6.06 15.37 5.05
CA GLU A 28 7.27 14.83 4.45
C GLU A 28 7.20 13.31 4.49
N LEU A 29 7.13 12.69 3.31
CA LEU A 29 7.10 11.23 3.20
C LEU A 29 8.51 10.65 3.26
N ILE A 30 8.69 9.65 4.12
CA ILE A 30 9.86 8.80 4.16
C ILE A 30 9.45 7.47 3.50
N CYS A 31 9.82 7.33 2.22
CA CYS A 31 9.46 6.15 1.44
C CYS A 31 10.43 5.00 1.73
N CYS A 32 9.90 3.90 2.24
CA CYS A 32 10.66 2.71 2.59
C CYS A 32 10.30 1.56 1.64
N SER A 33 11.27 0.70 1.36
CA SER A 33 11.04 -0.48 0.51
C SER A 33 10.32 -1.59 1.26
N THR A 34 10.52 -1.68 2.58
CA THR A 34 9.95 -2.72 3.44
C THR A 34 9.27 -2.12 4.66
N PHE A 35 8.39 -2.90 5.29
CA PHE A 35 7.77 -2.51 6.55
C PHE A 35 8.79 -2.44 7.69
N GLU A 36 9.81 -3.29 7.68
CA GLU A 36 10.91 -3.25 8.65
C GLU A 36 11.63 -1.90 8.63
N GLU A 37 11.85 -1.34 7.45
CA GLU A 37 12.46 -0.01 7.31
C GLU A 37 11.59 1.10 7.89
N VAL A 38 10.26 0.98 7.80
CA VAL A 38 9.33 1.92 8.44
C VAL A 38 9.57 1.94 9.95
N PHE A 39 9.62 0.78 10.59
CA PHE A 39 9.89 0.69 12.03
C PHE A 39 11.28 1.19 12.40
N ALA A 40 12.29 0.92 11.56
CA ALA A 40 13.64 1.43 11.77
C ALA A 40 13.70 2.96 11.76
N ASN A 41 12.99 3.61 10.84
CA ASN A 41 12.91 5.08 10.79
C ASN A 41 12.26 5.67 12.03
N ILE A 42 11.16 5.07 12.54
CA ILE A 42 10.51 5.54 13.76
C ILE A 42 11.43 5.37 14.97
N LYS A 43 12.19 4.28 15.01
CA LYS A 43 13.13 4.02 16.10
C LYS A 43 14.30 5.01 16.13
N GLN A 44 14.73 5.46 14.95
CA GLN A 44 15.85 6.41 14.84
C GLN A 44 15.44 7.85 15.15
N ASP A 45 14.21 8.24 14.82
CA ASP A 45 13.69 9.59 15.03
C ASP A 45 12.28 9.51 15.61
N SER A 46 12.14 9.89 16.88
CA SER A 46 10.87 9.85 17.60
C SER A 46 9.81 10.84 17.06
N ASN A 47 10.18 11.73 16.15
CA ASN A 47 9.25 12.63 15.48
C ASN A 47 8.61 12.00 14.24
N VAL A 48 9.10 10.84 13.82
CA VAL A 48 8.55 10.10 12.67
C VAL A 48 7.36 9.27 13.11
N ILE A 49 6.28 9.37 12.35
CA ILE A 49 5.08 8.52 12.51
C ILE A 49 5.10 7.47 11.39
N GLY A 50 4.79 6.23 11.70
CA GLY A 50 4.63 5.19 10.71
C GLY A 50 3.18 5.05 10.27
N MET A 51 2.94 4.87 8.99
CA MET A 51 1.65 4.49 8.42
C MET A 51 1.77 3.09 7.82
N LEU A 52 1.01 2.14 8.38
CA LEU A 52 1.12 0.74 8.01
C LEU A 52 -0.23 0.14 7.68
N ALA A 53 -0.28 -0.64 6.62
CA ALA A 53 -1.42 -1.51 6.36
C ALA A 53 -1.42 -2.67 7.36
N ILE A 54 -2.55 -2.91 7.99
CA ILE A 54 -2.75 -3.98 8.99
C ILE A 54 -3.74 -5.02 8.48
N GLU A 55 -4.81 -4.56 7.87
CA GLU A 55 -5.89 -5.40 7.38
C GLU A 55 -6.26 -5.04 5.94
N ASN A 56 -6.65 -6.06 5.18
CA ASN A 56 -7.28 -5.90 3.88
C ASN A 56 -8.52 -6.80 3.84
N THR A 57 -9.67 -6.27 3.48
CA THR A 57 -10.94 -7.01 3.52
C THR A 57 -10.97 -8.26 2.62
N ILE A 58 -10.17 -8.28 1.57
CA ILE A 58 -10.10 -9.41 0.63
C ILE A 58 -8.88 -10.29 0.93
N ALA A 59 -7.72 -9.70 1.15
CA ALA A 59 -6.47 -10.44 1.41
C ALA A 59 -6.32 -10.85 2.88
N GLY A 60 -7.13 -10.29 3.79
CA GLY A 60 -7.08 -10.59 5.21
C GLY A 60 -6.03 -9.80 5.98
N SER A 61 -5.63 -10.34 7.13
CA SER A 61 -4.66 -9.70 8.02
C SER A 61 -3.25 -9.78 7.47
N LEU A 62 -2.51 -8.68 7.59
CA LEU A 62 -1.07 -8.67 7.32
C LEU A 62 -0.31 -9.09 8.59
N LEU A 63 -0.26 -10.39 8.83
CA LEU A 63 0.26 -10.96 10.08
C LEU A 63 1.69 -10.53 10.41
N HIS A 64 2.52 -10.39 9.38
CA HIS A 64 3.90 -9.93 9.56
C HIS A 64 3.95 -8.51 10.16
N ASN A 65 3.05 -7.62 9.74
CA ASN A 65 2.97 -6.26 10.27
C ASN A 65 2.49 -6.24 11.73
N TYR A 66 1.58 -7.14 12.11
CA TYR A 66 1.19 -7.31 13.51
C TYR A 66 2.37 -7.77 14.38
N GLU A 67 3.18 -8.67 13.86
CA GLU A 67 4.36 -9.16 14.57
C GLU A 67 5.39 -8.04 14.76
N LEU A 68 5.71 -7.30 13.70
CA LEU A 68 6.60 -6.15 13.77
C LEU A 68 6.11 -5.11 14.78
N LEU A 69 4.81 -4.82 14.78
CA LEU A 69 4.21 -3.88 15.73
C LEU A 69 4.34 -4.38 17.17
N ARG A 70 4.04 -5.64 17.41
CA ARG A 70 4.15 -6.26 18.73
C ARG A 70 5.59 -6.19 19.27
N GLU A 71 6.57 -6.48 18.43
CA GLU A 71 7.99 -6.49 18.81
C GLU A 71 8.59 -5.10 18.98
N SER A 72 8.02 -4.10 18.30
CA SER A 72 8.54 -2.73 18.28
C SER A 72 8.40 -1.98 19.60
N GLY A 73 7.40 -2.32 20.40
CA GLY A 73 7.01 -1.55 21.60
C GLY A 73 6.38 -0.20 21.29
N MET A 74 6.04 0.08 20.05
CA MET A 74 5.43 1.34 19.62
C MET A 74 3.93 1.36 19.92
N THR A 75 3.39 2.58 20.05
CA THR A 75 1.97 2.81 20.35
C THR A 75 1.22 3.16 19.08
N ILE A 76 0.04 2.57 18.91
CA ILE A 76 -0.90 2.95 17.85
C ILE A 76 -1.59 4.24 18.28
N VAL A 77 -1.51 5.28 17.44
CA VAL A 77 -2.07 6.60 17.71
C VAL A 77 -3.33 6.89 16.88
N GLY A 78 -3.66 6.03 15.96
CA GLY A 78 -4.87 6.19 15.16
C GLY A 78 -5.02 5.10 14.11
N GLU A 79 -6.17 5.08 13.46
CA GLU A 79 -6.47 4.18 12.35
C GLU A 79 -7.16 4.91 11.21
N HIS A 80 -7.03 4.40 10.01
CA HIS A 80 -7.71 4.91 8.83
C HIS A 80 -8.14 3.76 7.92
N LYS A 81 -9.37 3.82 7.46
CA LYS A 81 -9.90 2.88 6.45
C LYS A 81 -9.83 3.54 5.08
N LEU A 82 -9.03 2.96 4.19
CA LEU A 82 -8.88 3.44 2.83
C LEU A 82 -9.56 2.48 1.86
N ARG A 83 -10.48 2.98 1.06
CA ARG A 83 -11.05 2.21 -0.04
C ARG A 83 -10.00 2.08 -1.15
N ILE A 84 -9.65 0.84 -1.47
CA ILE A 84 -8.71 0.54 -2.55
C ILE A 84 -9.49 0.38 -3.86
N LYS A 85 -9.10 1.18 -4.85
CA LYS A 85 -9.61 1.10 -6.22
C LYS A 85 -8.43 0.87 -7.15
N HIS A 86 -8.39 -0.30 -7.77
CA HIS A 86 -7.39 -0.57 -8.79
C HIS A 86 -7.82 0.02 -10.13
N SER A 87 -6.83 0.48 -10.90
CA SER A 87 -7.02 0.94 -12.26
C SER A 87 -6.37 -0.04 -13.22
N PHE A 88 -7.13 -0.48 -14.20
CA PHE A 88 -6.60 -1.31 -15.28
C PHE A 88 -6.01 -0.41 -16.36
N MET A 89 -4.71 -0.56 -16.61
CA MET A 89 -3.97 0.35 -17.48
C MET A 89 -3.22 -0.43 -18.56
N CYS A 90 -3.10 0.17 -19.72
CA CYS A 90 -2.29 -0.32 -20.82
C CYS A 90 -1.57 0.83 -21.52
N LEU A 91 -0.67 0.50 -22.43
CA LEU A 91 -0.06 1.50 -23.31
C LEU A 91 -1.11 2.11 -24.24
N PRO A 92 -0.90 3.35 -24.73
CA PRO A 92 -1.89 4.04 -25.58
C PRO A 92 -2.31 3.29 -26.84
N ASP A 93 -1.42 2.46 -27.38
CA ASP A 93 -1.66 1.68 -28.59
C ASP A 93 -2.30 0.31 -28.32
N ASP A 94 -2.45 -0.08 -27.06
CA ASP A 94 -3.10 -1.32 -26.67
C ASP A 94 -4.59 -1.13 -26.39
N ASN A 95 -5.34 -2.22 -26.49
CA ASN A 95 -6.76 -2.30 -26.16
C ASN A 95 -7.11 -3.71 -25.65
N TRP A 96 -8.38 -3.93 -25.33
CA TRP A 96 -8.86 -5.24 -24.85
C TRP A 96 -8.50 -6.41 -25.77
N GLU A 97 -8.50 -6.18 -27.08
CA GLU A 97 -8.25 -7.23 -28.08
C GLU A 97 -6.77 -7.55 -28.22
N THR A 98 -5.89 -6.57 -27.99
CA THR A 98 -4.44 -6.73 -28.14
C THR A 98 -3.75 -7.19 -26.85
N LEU A 99 -4.40 -7.06 -25.69
CA LEU A 99 -3.83 -7.47 -24.42
C LEU A 99 -3.71 -9.00 -24.32
N THR A 100 -2.51 -9.47 -23.97
CA THR A 100 -2.20 -10.89 -23.80
C THR A 100 -1.85 -11.27 -22.37
N GLU A 101 -1.43 -10.32 -21.56
CA GLU A 101 -1.05 -10.56 -20.16
C GLU A 101 -1.32 -9.34 -19.28
N VAL A 102 -1.48 -9.59 -17.99
CA VAL A 102 -1.63 -8.56 -16.94
C VAL A 102 -0.54 -8.77 -15.91
N ASN A 103 0.20 -7.72 -15.63
CA ASN A 103 1.28 -7.73 -14.65
C ASN A 103 0.91 -6.83 -13.47
N SER A 104 0.98 -7.35 -12.26
CA SER A 104 0.73 -6.60 -11.05
C SER A 104 1.23 -7.37 -9.82
N HIS A 105 1.11 -6.72 -8.67
CA HIS A 105 1.37 -7.37 -7.40
C HIS A 105 0.37 -8.54 -7.16
N PRO A 106 0.80 -9.67 -6.57
CA PRO A 106 -0.06 -10.83 -6.32
C PRO A 106 -1.37 -10.52 -5.62
N VAL A 107 -1.35 -9.64 -4.62
CA VAL A 107 -2.56 -9.22 -3.88
C VAL A 107 -3.53 -8.49 -4.80
N ALA A 108 -3.04 -7.59 -5.64
CA ALA A 108 -3.87 -6.86 -6.59
C ALA A 108 -4.52 -7.81 -7.62
N LEU A 109 -3.77 -8.78 -8.13
CA LEU A 109 -4.30 -9.80 -9.05
C LEU A 109 -5.37 -10.65 -8.37
N ALA A 110 -5.17 -11.05 -7.12
CA ALA A 110 -6.15 -11.81 -6.35
C ALA A 110 -7.43 -11.02 -6.11
N GLN A 111 -7.33 -9.74 -5.79
CA GLN A 111 -8.48 -8.83 -5.60
C GLN A 111 -9.29 -8.61 -6.87
N CYS A 112 -8.64 -8.66 -8.04
CA CYS A 112 -9.26 -8.43 -9.34
C CYS A 112 -9.57 -9.72 -10.10
N ARG A 113 -9.46 -10.88 -9.46
CA ARG A 113 -9.58 -12.20 -10.11
C ARG A 113 -10.86 -12.33 -10.95
N GLU A 114 -12.01 -11.97 -10.40
CA GLU A 114 -13.29 -12.10 -11.10
C GLU A 114 -13.36 -11.19 -12.33
N PHE A 115 -12.86 -9.97 -12.22
CA PHE A 115 -12.77 -9.05 -13.34
C PHE A 115 -11.83 -9.57 -14.44
N LEU A 116 -10.67 -10.11 -14.06
CA LEU A 116 -9.64 -10.60 -14.99
C LEU A 116 -10.06 -11.90 -15.70
N LYS A 117 -10.93 -12.70 -15.09
CA LYS A 117 -11.50 -13.90 -15.74
C LYS A 117 -12.36 -13.57 -16.97
N ILE A 118 -12.94 -12.40 -17.01
CA ILE A 118 -13.78 -11.94 -18.14
C ILE A 118 -12.92 -11.61 -19.35
N GLY A 119 -11.65 -11.23 -19.13
CA GLY A 119 -10.68 -10.94 -20.17
C GLY A 119 -9.92 -12.18 -20.65
N ARG A 120 -9.28 -12.07 -21.80
CA ARG A 120 -8.44 -13.12 -22.40
C ARG A 120 -6.99 -13.06 -21.98
N ALA A 121 -6.64 -12.15 -21.07
CA ALA A 121 -5.28 -11.92 -20.62
C ALA A 121 -4.84 -12.96 -19.59
N SER A 122 -3.61 -13.43 -19.66
CA SER A 122 -2.99 -14.18 -18.58
C SER A 122 -2.47 -13.23 -17.48
N CYS A 123 -2.54 -13.67 -16.25
CA CYS A 123 -2.06 -12.89 -15.11
C CYS A 123 -0.62 -13.25 -14.77
N ARG A 124 0.21 -12.26 -14.52
CA ARG A 124 1.60 -12.43 -14.07
C ARG A 124 1.86 -11.57 -12.84
N GLU A 125 2.64 -12.14 -11.91
CA GLU A 125 3.11 -11.51 -10.69
C GLU A 125 4.39 -10.69 -10.88
#